data_c7ef26a75096019de27796a617a8dac3
#
_entry.id   c7ef26a75096019de27796a617a8dac3
#
_cell.length_a   1.000
_cell.length_b   1.000
_cell.length_c   1.000
_cell.angle_alpha   90.00
_cell.angle_beta   90.00
_cell.angle_gamma   90.00
#
_symmetry.space_group_name_H-M   'P 1'
#
loop_
_entity.id
_entity.type
_entity.pdbx_description
1 polymer ?
#
loop_
_entity_poly.entity_id
_entity_poly.type
_entity_poly.pdbx_seq_one_letter_code
_entity_poly.pdbx_strand_id
1 'polypeptide(L)'
;LTSSEESKTVSCRNLVLTEGDVISVDGSSGRIYSGEIPTILVENDQELQRLLSWADEVAQLKVRANAETVQDLKTAIKFGAKGIGLARTEHMFFGQERILEMRRLILADNELETRSALKKLLEFQEKDFYQMFQAVQDKPMIIRLLDPPMHEFLPKDSQEIKALADKLHKSPEKLTHRIEQLQESNPMLGHRGCRLGITQPEIYKMQVEAVFKSAIKLSQEGLTVKPEIMIPLIADKAELDSVKSFLIQHINKLFRHQGLEPFPYEIGTMIELPRACLVADQLAQEADFFSFGTNDLTQMTYGFSRDDIGKFIGHYKEKEILPFDPFQSVDQAGVGELM
;
A
#
# COMPACT_ATOMS: atom_id res chain seq x y z
N LEU A 1 18.07 -22.84 -18.25
CA LEU A 1 16.69 -23.31 -18.39
C LEU A 1 16.20 -22.98 -19.81
N THR A 2 15.62 -23.96 -20.50
CA THR A 2 14.98 -23.76 -21.81
C THR A 2 13.52 -24.23 -21.65
N SER A 3 12.56 -23.36 -21.96
CA SER A 3 11.12 -23.69 -21.92
C SER A 3 10.56 -23.80 -23.32
N SER A 4 9.63 -24.73 -23.52
CA SER A 4 8.84 -24.88 -24.75
C SER A 4 7.37 -24.89 -24.38
N GLU A 5 6.62 -23.88 -24.83
CA GLU A 5 5.18 -23.81 -24.61
C GLU A 5 4.42 -24.85 -25.41
N GLU A 6 4.90 -25.19 -26.65
CA GLU A 6 4.26 -26.20 -27.50
C GLU A 6 4.33 -27.59 -26.89
N SER A 7 5.47 -27.99 -26.33
CA SER A 7 5.64 -29.29 -25.69
C SER A 7 5.33 -29.29 -24.19
N LYS A 8 5.01 -28.11 -23.60
CA LYS A 8 4.77 -27.93 -22.17
C LYS A 8 5.89 -28.52 -21.31
N THR A 9 7.13 -28.26 -21.72
CA THR A 9 8.32 -28.81 -21.05
C THR A 9 9.31 -27.72 -20.68
N VAL A 10 10.04 -27.97 -19.59
CA VAL A 10 11.19 -27.18 -19.17
C VAL A 10 12.40 -28.10 -19.05
N SER A 11 13.48 -27.79 -19.80
CA SER A 11 14.71 -28.55 -19.76
C SER A 11 15.84 -27.79 -19.06
N CYS A 12 16.59 -28.50 -18.23
CA CYS A 12 17.78 -27.99 -17.59
C CYS A 12 18.85 -29.09 -17.56
N ARG A 13 19.92 -28.94 -18.34
CA ARG A 13 20.95 -29.96 -18.46
C ARG A 13 20.33 -31.32 -18.85
N ASN A 14 20.40 -32.31 -17.97
CA ASN A 14 19.89 -33.68 -18.18
C ASN A 14 18.46 -33.90 -17.60
N LEU A 15 17.84 -32.87 -17.06
CA LEU A 15 16.49 -32.92 -16.46
C LEU A 15 15.49 -32.32 -17.43
N VAL A 16 14.42 -33.05 -17.74
CA VAL A 16 13.26 -32.54 -18.48
C VAL A 16 12.06 -32.68 -17.54
N LEU A 17 11.39 -31.57 -17.32
CA LEU A 17 10.14 -31.47 -16.53
C LEU A 17 8.99 -31.25 -17.49
N THR A 18 7.87 -31.89 -17.23
CA THR A 18 6.63 -31.76 -17.98
C THR A 18 5.56 -31.08 -17.15
N GLU A 19 4.51 -30.58 -17.79
CA GLU A 19 3.35 -30.03 -17.07
C GLU A 19 2.74 -31.08 -16.13
N GLY A 20 2.62 -30.71 -14.85
CA GLY A 20 2.14 -31.60 -13.79
C GLY A 20 3.24 -32.21 -12.91
N ASP A 21 4.51 -32.10 -13.30
CA ASP A 21 5.61 -32.55 -12.45
C ASP A 21 5.75 -31.66 -11.22
N VAL A 22 5.95 -32.29 -10.06
CA VAL A 22 6.16 -31.58 -8.80
C VAL A 22 7.59 -31.06 -8.71
N ILE A 23 7.74 -29.81 -8.39
CA ILE A 23 9.04 -29.16 -8.15
C ILE A 23 9.03 -28.41 -6.82
N SER A 24 10.18 -28.34 -6.17
CA SER A 24 10.40 -27.48 -5.01
C SER A 24 11.35 -26.35 -5.41
N VAL A 25 10.99 -25.12 -5.04
CA VAL A 25 11.77 -23.91 -5.36
C VAL A 25 12.27 -23.26 -4.08
N ASP A 26 13.57 -23.06 -3.99
CA ASP A 26 14.19 -22.22 -2.97
C ASP A 26 14.33 -20.79 -3.52
N GLY A 27 13.42 -19.91 -3.11
CA GLY A 27 13.39 -18.52 -3.55
C GLY A 27 14.60 -17.70 -3.12
N SER A 28 15.32 -18.10 -2.06
CA SER A 28 16.49 -17.38 -1.55
C SER A 28 17.74 -17.66 -2.41
N SER A 29 17.95 -18.92 -2.80
CA SER A 29 19.11 -19.32 -3.59
C SER A 29 18.82 -19.42 -5.09
N GLY A 30 17.55 -19.36 -5.50
CA GLY A 30 17.11 -19.58 -6.88
C GLY A 30 17.25 -21.04 -7.36
N ARG A 31 17.43 -21.99 -6.44
CA ARG A 31 17.57 -23.40 -6.78
C ARG A 31 16.20 -24.05 -6.99
N ILE A 32 16.14 -24.92 -7.96
CA ILE A 32 14.95 -25.72 -8.27
C ILE A 32 15.32 -27.20 -8.10
N TYR A 33 14.50 -27.92 -7.40
CA TYR A 33 14.64 -29.35 -7.14
C TYR A 33 13.48 -30.10 -7.79
N SER A 34 13.74 -31.25 -8.34
CA SER A 34 12.71 -32.14 -8.85
C SER A 34 12.08 -32.91 -7.68
N GLY A 35 10.76 -32.92 -7.62
CA GLY A 35 10.00 -33.55 -6.56
C GLY A 35 9.74 -32.63 -5.36
N GLU A 36 9.01 -33.20 -4.39
CA GLU A 36 8.69 -32.54 -3.13
C GLU A 36 9.84 -32.69 -2.14
N ILE A 37 10.32 -31.55 -1.61
CA ILE A 37 11.34 -31.53 -0.54
C ILE A 37 10.63 -31.30 0.79
N PRO A 38 10.97 -32.08 1.85
CA PRO A 38 10.44 -31.84 3.18
C PRO A 38 10.74 -30.41 3.65
N THR A 39 9.68 -29.69 4.03
CA THR A 39 9.78 -28.31 4.58
C THR A 39 9.47 -28.35 6.07
N ILE A 40 10.16 -27.50 6.84
CA ILE A 40 9.88 -27.30 8.25
C ILE A 40 9.07 -26.02 8.39
N LEU A 41 7.90 -26.11 9.00
CA LEU A 41 7.12 -24.96 9.40
C LEU A 41 7.76 -24.34 10.66
N VAL A 42 8.41 -23.21 10.50
CA VAL A 42 9.10 -22.48 11.59
C VAL A 42 8.12 -21.94 12.65
N GLU A 43 6.82 -21.91 12.34
CA GLU A 43 5.77 -21.34 13.19
C GLU A 43 5.67 -21.94 14.60
N ASN A 44 6.11 -23.19 14.80
CA ASN A 44 6.01 -23.93 16.06
C ASN A 44 7.38 -24.15 16.74
N ASP A 45 8.42 -23.46 16.30
CA ASP A 45 9.75 -23.58 16.89
C ASP A 45 9.80 -22.85 18.24
N GLN A 46 9.83 -23.62 19.33
CA GLN A 46 9.87 -23.10 20.70
C GLN A 46 11.19 -22.37 21.01
N GLU A 47 12.29 -22.78 20.39
CA GLU A 47 13.58 -22.15 20.59
C GLU A 47 13.62 -20.77 19.92
N LEU A 48 13.05 -20.66 18.71
CA LEU A 48 12.87 -19.38 18.04
C LEU A 48 11.96 -18.44 18.85
N GLN A 49 10.83 -18.94 19.37
CA GLN A 49 9.93 -18.12 20.20
C GLN A 49 10.64 -17.61 21.47
N ARG A 50 11.46 -18.45 22.09
CA ARG A 50 12.25 -18.07 23.26
C ARG A 50 13.31 -17.01 22.92
N LEU A 51 13.99 -17.16 21.79
CA LEU A 51 14.97 -16.17 21.31
C LEU A 51 14.29 -14.82 21.01
N LEU A 52 13.14 -14.84 20.34
CA LEU A 52 12.36 -13.63 20.04
C LEU A 52 11.86 -12.95 21.32
N SER A 53 11.46 -13.72 22.34
CA SER A 53 11.08 -13.15 23.64
C SER A 53 12.23 -12.40 24.32
N TRP A 54 13.44 -12.96 24.30
CA TRP A 54 14.63 -12.28 24.81
C TRP A 54 14.97 -11.02 24.01
N ALA A 55 14.82 -11.07 22.69
CA ALA A 55 14.99 -9.89 21.85
C ALA A 55 13.98 -8.80 22.21
N ASP A 56 12.71 -9.14 22.42
CA ASP A 56 11.65 -8.21 22.82
C ASP A 56 11.91 -7.55 24.19
N GLU A 57 12.56 -8.27 25.14
CA GLU A 57 12.89 -7.74 26.47
C GLU A 57 13.96 -6.62 26.41
N VAL A 58 14.90 -6.70 25.46
CA VAL A 58 16.00 -5.73 25.33
C VAL A 58 15.76 -4.69 24.22
N ALA A 59 14.81 -4.94 23.34
CA ALA A 59 14.53 -4.06 22.20
C ALA A 59 13.94 -2.72 22.65
N GLN A 60 14.56 -1.62 22.21
CA GLN A 60 14.05 -0.27 22.42
C GLN A 60 12.96 0.09 21.41
N LEU A 61 13.06 -0.43 20.18
CA LEU A 61 12.11 -0.24 19.11
C LEU A 61 11.17 -1.44 19.00
N LYS A 62 9.92 -1.17 18.63
CA LYS A 62 8.91 -2.20 18.41
C LYS A 62 8.82 -2.55 16.93
N VAL A 63 8.74 -3.84 16.61
CA VAL A 63 8.54 -4.31 15.25
C VAL A 63 7.07 -4.15 14.87
N ARG A 64 6.79 -3.42 13.78
CA ARG A 64 5.48 -3.35 13.12
C ARG A 64 5.58 -3.99 11.74
N ALA A 65 4.57 -4.76 11.35
CA ALA A 65 4.54 -5.45 10.07
C ALA A 65 3.78 -4.64 9.01
N ASN A 66 4.10 -4.89 7.74
CA ASN A 66 3.23 -4.48 6.64
C ASN A 66 2.18 -5.57 6.43
N ALA A 67 0.91 -5.22 6.39
CA ALA A 67 -0.18 -6.17 6.19
C ALA A 67 -1.42 -5.47 5.61
N GLU A 68 -2.06 -6.10 4.66
CA GLU A 68 -3.12 -5.50 3.84
C GLU A 68 -4.41 -6.33 3.85
N THR A 69 -4.31 -7.59 4.26
CA THR A 69 -5.46 -8.48 4.42
C THR A 69 -5.61 -8.96 5.86
N VAL A 70 -6.80 -9.37 6.24
CA VAL A 70 -7.06 -9.95 7.58
C VAL A 70 -6.15 -11.15 7.86
N GLN A 71 -5.83 -11.93 6.82
CA GLN A 71 -4.94 -13.08 6.97
C GLN A 71 -3.50 -12.65 7.26
N ASP A 72 -2.99 -11.63 6.54
CA ASP A 72 -1.66 -11.07 6.78
C ASP A 72 -1.55 -10.50 8.19
N LEU A 73 -2.59 -9.78 8.65
CA LEU A 73 -2.67 -9.23 9.99
C LEU A 73 -2.57 -10.32 11.06
N LYS A 74 -3.36 -11.39 10.92
CA LYS A 74 -3.32 -12.53 11.85
C LYS A 74 -1.94 -13.19 11.87
N THR A 75 -1.33 -13.34 10.70
CA THR A 75 0.01 -13.89 10.56
C THR A 75 1.04 -12.99 11.23
N ALA A 76 1.00 -11.67 10.97
CA ALA A 76 1.90 -10.70 11.58
C ALA A 76 1.82 -10.72 13.12
N ILE A 77 0.61 -10.71 13.66
CA ILE A 77 0.40 -10.76 15.12
C ILE A 77 0.88 -12.09 15.70
N LYS A 78 0.62 -13.21 15.02
CA LYS A 78 1.11 -14.54 15.42
C LYS A 78 2.65 -14.60 15.50
N PHE A 79 3.33 -13.92 14.58
CA PHE A 79 4.80 -13.79 14.60
C PHE A 79 5.33 -12.69 15.54
N GLY A 80 4.48 -12.09 16.35
CA GLY A 80 4.88 -11.19 17.44
C GLY A 80 4.94 -9.71 17.08
N ALA A 81 4.41 -9.30 15.92
CA ALA A 81 4.31 -7.88 15.55
C ALA A 81 3.56 -7.09 16.63
N LYS A 82 4.09 -5.92 16.99
CA LYS A 82 3.54 -5.03 18.03
C LYS A 82 2.55 -4.02 17.46
N GLY A 83 2.31 -4.06 16.16
CA GLY A 83 1.38 -3.22 15.41
C GLY A 83 1.56 -3.40 13.91
N ILE A 84 0.80 -2.64 13.15
CA ILE A 84 0.88 -2.58 11.69
C ILE A 84 1.53 -1.25 11.30
N GLY A 85 2.68 -1.36 10.62
CA GLY A 85 3.45 -0.21 10.17
C GLY A 85 2.99 0.35 8.83
N LEU A 86 2.29 -0.46 8.04
CA LEU A 86 1.71 -0.02 6.77
C LEU A 86 0.56 -0.94 6.35
N ALA A 87 -0.64 -0.38 6.22
CA ALA A 87 -1.76 -0.94 5.50
C ALA A 87 -2.08 -0.02 4.30
N ARG A 88 -1.90 -0.56 3.08
CA ARG A 88 -2.16 0.19 1.83
C ARG A 88 -3.61 0.05 1.44
N THR A 89 -4.30 1.17 1.31
CA THR A 89 -5.74 1.17 0.99
C THR A 89 -6.04 0.87 -0.47
N GLU A 90 -5.10 1.09 -1.39
CA GLU A 90 -5.27 0.77 -2.80
C GLU A 90 -5.55 -0.70 -3.07
N HIS A 91 -4.96 -1.60 -2.30
CA HIS A 91 -5.15 -3.04 -2.46
C HIS A 91 -6.57 -3.49 -2.14
N MET A 92 -7.32 -2.70 -1.35
CA MET A 92 -8.71 -2.97 -1.04
C MET A 92 -9.64 -2.80 -2.25
N PHE A 93 -9.18 -2.14 -3.33
CA PHE A 93 -10.00 -1.84 -4.50
C PHE A 93 -9.87 -2.82 -5.66
N PHE A 94 -8.96 -3.80 -5.61
CA PHE A 94 -8.73 -4.74 -6.72
C PHE A 94 -9.71 -5.92 -6.84
N GLY A 95 -10.63 -6.11 -5.90
CA GLY A 95 -11.69 -7.11 -6.05
C GLY A 95 -12.66 -6.75 -7.18
N GLN A 96 -13.26 -7.76 -7.86
CA GLN A 96 -14.07 -7.55 -9.07
C GLN A 96 -15.19 -6.50 -8.93
N GLU A 97 -15.93 -6.51 -7.82
CA GLU A 97 -16.99 -5.52 -7.57
C GLU A 97 -16.41 -4.15 -7.21
N ARG A 98 -15.32 -4.14 -6.44
CA ARG A 98 -14.69 -2.95 -5.91
C ARG A 98 -13.99 -2.15 -6.99
N ILE A 99 -13.23 -2.82 -7.87
CA ILE A 99 -12.58 -2.18 -9.01
C ILE A 99 -13.60 -1.53 -9.96
N LEU A 100 -14.79 -2.12 -10.11
CA LEU A 100 -15.86 -1.52 -10.91
C LEU A 100 -16.36 -0.21 -10.30
N GLU A 101 -16.58 -0.16 -8.98
CA GLU A 101 -17.00 1.07 -8.31
C GLU A 101 -15.91 2.14 -8.30
N MET A 102 -14.62 1.75 -8.17
CA MET A 102 -13.49 2.66 -8.31
C MET A 102 -13.44 3.24 -9.74
N ARG A 103 -13.63 2.40 -10.77
CA ARG A 103 -13.72 2.84 -12.18
C ARG A 103 -14.93 3.75 -12.41
N ARG A 104 -16.07 3.50 -11.74
CA ARG A 104 -17.24 4.40 -11.78
C ARG A 104 -16.92 5.76 -11.19
N LEU A 105 -16.22 5.79 -10.07
CA LEU A 105 -15.77 7.03 -9.43
C LEU A 105 -14.88 7.85 -10.38
N ILE A 106 -13.86 7.21 -10.96
CA ILE A 106 -12.88 7.87 -11.84
C ILE A 106 -13.52 8.41 -13.11
N LEU A 107 -14.50 7.69 -13.64
CA LEU A 107 -15.16 7.96 -14.93
C LEU A 107 -16.53 8.60 -14.76
N ALA A 108 -16.84 9.12 -13.57
CA ALA A 108 -18.10 9.80 -13.30
C ALA A 108 -18.21 11.10 -14.12
N ASP A 109 -19.38 11.31 -14.71
CA ASP A 109 -19.67 12.51 -15.52
C ASP A 109 -20.34 13.62 -14.69
N ASN A 110 -20.83 13.29 -13.50
CA ASN A 110 -21.57 14.20 -12.65
C ASN A 110 -21.45 13.84 -11.15
N GLU A 111 -21.86 14.77 -10.31
CA GLU A 111 -21.76 14.64 -8.85
C GLU A 111 -22.62 13.48 -8.29
N LEU A 112 -23.74 13.15 -8.92
CA LEU A 112 -24.59 12.05 -8.46
C LEU A 112 -23.91 10.69 -8.65
N GLU A 113 -23.25 10.47 -9.80
CA GLU A 113 -22.46 9.27 -10.05
C GLU A 113 -21.28 9.18 -9.07
N THR A 114 -20.57 10.29 -8.86
CA THR A 114 -19.48 10.39 -7.89
C THR A 114 -19.93 9.98 -6.48
N ARG A 115 -21.01 10.57 -5.99
CA ARG A 115 -21.56 10.26 -4.67
C ARG A 115 -22.03 8.80 -4.55
N SER A 116 -22.64 8.26 -5.61
CA SER A 116 -23.08 6.86 -5.62
C SER A 116 -21.91 5.89 -5.53
N ALA A 117 -20.83 6.12 -6.29
CA ALA A 117 -19.64 5.30 -6.26
C ALA A 117 -18.91 5.39 -4.91
N LEU A 118 -18.71 6.61 -4.39
CA LEU A 118 -18.10 6.84 -3.06
C LEU A 118 -18.87 6.13 -1.95
N LYS A 119 -20.21 6.14 -1.98
CA LYS A 119 -21.02 5.44 -0.98
C LYS A 119 -20.75 3.93 -0.97
N LYS A 120 -20.67 3.30 -2.14
CA LYS A 120 -20.39 1.87 -2.23
C LYS A 120 -18.95 1.53 -1.80
N LEU A 121 -17.99 2.36 -2.20
CA LEU A 121 -16.59 2.20 -1.78
C LEU A 121 -16.45 2.35 -0.27
N LEU A 122 -17.18 3.29 0.34
CA LEU A 122 -17.28 3.44 1.79
C LEU A 122 -17.77 2.15 2.48
N GLU A 123 -18.86 1.57 1.98
CA GLU A 123 -19.45 0.34 2.54
C GLU A 123 -18.45 -0.85 2.48
N PHE A 124 -17.68 -0.96 1.40
CA PHE A 124 -16.62 -1.98 1.28
C PHE A 124 -15.48 -1.75 2.26
N GLN A 125 -14.96 -0.55 2.32
CA GLN A 125 -13.83 -0.24 3.20
C GLN A 125 -14.22 -0.27 4.68
N GLU A 126 -15.42 0.17 5.05
CA GLU A 126 -15.93 0.05 6.41
C GLU A 126 -15.93 -1.41 6.89
N LYS A 127 -16.41 -2.34 6.05
CA LYS A 127 -16.36 -3.77 6.35
C LYS A 127 -14.94 -4.30 6.51
N ASP A 128 -14.03 -3.86 5.65
CA ASP A 128 -12.64 -4.30 5.69
C ASP A 128 -11.94 -3.80 6.95
N PHE A 129 -12.02 -2.51 7.25
CA PHE A 129 -11.41 -1.92 8.43
C PHE A 129 -11.99 -2.51 9.72
N TYR A 130 -13.29 -2.78 9.76
CA TYR A 130 -13.89 -3.46 10.90
C TYR A 130 -13.23 -4.81 11.16
N GLN A 131 -13.05 -5.64 10.14
CA GLN A 131 -12.40 -6.94 10.25
C GLN A 131 -10.89 -6.83 10.57
N MET A 132 -10.22 -5.84 9.99
CA MET A 132 -8.80 -5.59 10.23
C MET A 132 -8.56 -5.16 11.68
N PHE A 133 -9.32 -4.21 12.20
CA PHE A 133 -9.22 -3.78 13.60
C PHE A 133 -9.53 -4.91 14.58
N GLN A 134 -10.53 -5.75 14.29
CA GLN A 134 -10.76 -6.95 15.10
C GLN A 134 -9.55 -7.90 15.14
N ALA A 135 -8.85 -8.06 14.01
CA ALA A 135 -7.68 -8.93 13.92
C ALA A 135 -6.45 -8.34 14.65
N VAL A 136 -6.28 -7.02 14.59
CA VAL A 136 -5.15 -6.31 15.23
C VAL A 136 -5.38 -6.07 16.72
N GLN A 137 -6.64 -6.01 17.14
CA GLN A 137 -7.06 -5.74 18.52
C GLN A 137 -6.57 -4.36 19.01
N ASP A 138 -5.93 -4.31 20.19
CA ASP A 138 -5.46 -3.09 20.86
C ASP A 138 -4.15 -2.51 20.29
N LYS A 139 -3.61 -3.12 19.24
CA LYS A 139 -2.35 -2.67 18.62
C LYS A 139 -2.58 -1.54 17.63
N PRO A 140 -1.61 -0.63 17.48
CA PRO A 140 -1.71 0.46 16.52
C PRO A 140 -1.65 -0.06 15.08
N MET A 141 -2.39 0.60 14.19
CA MET A 141 -2.40 0.30 12.76
C MET A 141 -2.31 1.59 11.94
N ILE A 142 -1.19 1.72 11.20
CA ILE A 142 -1.01 2.80 10.22
C ILE A 142 -1.75 2.44 8.94
N ILE A 143 -2.67 3.31 8.56
CA ILE A 143 -3.48 3.21 7.35
C ILE A 143 -3.04 4.33 6.39
N ARG A 144 -2.40 3.96 5.30
CA ARG A 144 -2.03 4.90 4.26
C ARG A 144 -3.24 5.20 3.39
N LEU A 145 -3.61 6.47 3.28
CA LEU A 145 -4.64 6.92 2.35
C LEU A 145 -4.20 6.68 0.91
N LEU A 146 -5.16 6.66 -0.01
CA LEU A 146 -4.95 6.33 -1.41
C LEU A 146 -3.76 7.10 -2.00
N ASP A 147 -2.78 6.33 -2.49
CA ASP A 147 -1.52 6.86 -2.99
C ASP A 147 -1.39 6.82 -4.53
N PRO A 148 -1.69 5.71 -5.24
CA PRO A 148 -1.43 5.64 -6.67
C PRO A 148 -2.33 6.58 -7.49
N PRO A 149 -1.88 6.98 -8.68
CA PRO A 149 -2.69 7.79 -9.58
C PRO A 149 -3.90 7.00 -10.09
N MET A 150 -4.98 7.72 -10.37
CA MET A 150 -6.29 7.12 -10.68
C MET A 150 -6.27 6.24 -11.94
N HIS A 151 -5.41 6.52 -12.91
CA HIS A 151 -5.34 5.72 -14.14
C HIS A 151 -4.85 4.28 -13.92
N GLU A 152 -4.19 3.98 -12.81
CA GLU A 152 -3.75 2.61 -12.50
C GLU A 152 -4.92 1.65 -12.26
N PHE A 153 -6.08 2.16 -11.87
CA PHE A 153 -7.30 1.36 -11.72
C PHE A 153 -8.07 1.13 -13.03
N LEU A 154 -7.68 1.81 -14.11
CA LEU A 154 -8.37 1.75 -15.38
C LEU A 154 -7.83 0.61 -16.27
N PRO A 155 -8.69 0.02 -17.11
CA PRO A 155 -8.26 -1.01 -18.05
C PRO A 155 -7.34 -0.42 -19.12
N LYS A 156 -6.40 -1.24 -19.61
CA LYS A 156 -5.41 -0.84 -20.61
C LYS A 156 -5.72 -1.40 -22.00
N ASP A 157 -6.40 -2.53 -22.08
CA ASP A 157 -6.72 -3.14 -23.38
C ASP A 157 -8.12 -2.78 -23.87
N SER A 158 -8.29 -2.81 -25.20
CA SER A 158 -9.53 -2.40 -25.86
C SER A 158 -10.73 -3.31 -25.58
N GLN A 159 -10.52 -4.58 -25.25
CA GLN A 159 -11.61 -5.50 -24.93
C GLN A 159 -12.16 -5.22 -23.54
N GLU A 160 -11.26 -5.02 -22.57
CA GLU A 160 -11.65 -4.62 -21.21
C GLU A 160 -12.35 -3.25 -21.20
N ILE A 161 -11.89 -2.29 -22.01
CA ILE A 161 -12.54 -0.98 -22.14
C ILE A 161 -13.96 -1.13 -22.67
N LYS A 162 -14.19 -1.96 -23.71
CA LYS A 162 -15.53 -2.24 -24.22
C LYS A 162 -16.42 -2.89 -23.17
N ALA A 163 -15.91 -3.92 -22.48
CA ALA A 163 -16.65 -4.59 -21.41
C ALA A 163 -16.99 -3.64 -20.24
N LEU A 164 -16.11 -2.70 -19.93
CA LEU A 164 -16.36 -1.65 -18.94
C LEU A 164 -17.42 -0.66 -19.42
N ALA A 165 -17.37 -0.25 -20.70
CA ALA A 165 -18.35 0.65 -21.31
C ALA A 165 -19.77 0.07 -21.24
N ASP A 166 -19.92 -1.22 -21.54
CA ASP A 166 -21.22 -1.93 -21.41
C ASP A 166 -21.72 -1.92 -19.97
N LYS A 167 -20.86 -2.23 -18.99
CA LYS A 167 -21.20 -2.21 -17.56
C LYS A 167 -21.56 -0.83 -17.01
N LEU A 168 -20.97 0.21 -17.57
CA LEU A 168 -21.21 1.60 -17.18
C LEU A 168 -22.32 2.27 -18.02
N HIS A 169 -22.85 1.60 -19.06
CA HIS A 169 -23.77 2.15 -20.03
C HIS A 169 -23.27 3.44 -20.70
N LYS A 170 -21.97 3.46 -21.03
CA LYS A 170 -21.26 4.58 -21.68
C LYS A 170 -20.77 4.19 -23.07
N SER A 171 -20.55 5.18 -23.96
CA SER A 171 -19.95 4.93 -25.27
C SER A 171 -18.49 4.45 -25.12
N PRO A 172 -18.09 3.34 -25.77
CA PRO A 172 -16.71 2.86 -25.75
C PRO A 172 -15.71 3.93 -26.23
N GLU A 173 -16.04 4.69 -27.26
CA GLU A 173 -15.17 5.72 -27.85
C GLU A 173 -14.94 6.88 -26.86
N LYS A 174 -16.01 7.35 -26.22
CA LYS A 174 -15.91 8.39 -25.18
C LYS A 174 -15.09 7.89 -23.99
N LEU A 175 -15.29 6.63 -23.61
CA LEU A 175 -14.57 6.02 -22.49
C LEU A 175 -13.08 5.89 -22.81
N THR A 176 -12.72 5.40 -23.99
CA THR A 176 -11.34 5.31 -24.45
C THR A 176 -10.66 6.69 -24.40
N HIS A 177 -11.28 7.69 -24.98
CA HIS A 177 -10.74 9.06 -24.99
C HIS A 177 -10.54 9.60 -23.55
N ARG A 178 -11.50 9.34 -22.64
CA ARG A 178 -11.37 9.76 -21.25
C ARG A 178 -10.24 9.03 -20.51
N ILE A 179 -10.08 7.74 -20.76
CA ILE A 179 -8.98 6.94 -20.19
C ILE A 179 -7.63 7.48 -20.69
N GLU A 180 -7.50 7.76 -21.99
CA GLU A 180 -6.29 8.35 -22.58
C GLU A 180 -5.94 9.71 -21.96
N GLN A 181 -6.94 10.55 -21.71
CA GLN A 181 -6.73 11.85 -21.04
C GLN A 181 -6.25 11.74 -19.59
N LEU A 182 -6.58 10.64 -18.91
CA LEU A 182 -6.19 10.40 -17.53
C LEU A 182 -4.82 9.75 -17.42
N GLN A 183 -4.25 9.24 -18.52
CA GLN A 183 -2.92 8.67 -18.49
C GLN A 183 -1.86 9.74 -18.25
N GLU A 184 -0.94 9.43 -17.37
CA GLU A 184 0.17 10.31 -17.02
C GLU A 184 1.46 9.82 -17.66
N SER A 185 2.28 10.77 -18.14
CA SER A 185 3.58 10.47 -18.73
C SER A 185 4.58 9.95 -17.69
N ASN A 186 4.47 10.41 -16.46
CA ASN A 186 5.26 9.96 -15.34
C ASN A 186 4.38 9.78 -14.09
N PRO A 187 3.82 8.58 -13.88
CA PRO A 187 2.93 8.29 -12.77
C PRO A 187 3.53 8.55 -11.39
N MET A 188 4.84 8.36 -11.24
CA MET A 188 5.51 8.60 -9.96
C MET A 188 5.48 10.06 -9.50
N LEU A 189 5.59 10.98 -10.45
CA LEU A 189 5.65 12.43 -10.20
C LEU A 189 4.31 13.13 -10.46
N GLY A 190 3.27 12.35 -10.79
CA GLY A 190 1.99 12.83 -11.28
C GLY A 190 0.97 13.17 -10.18
N HIS A 191 -0.29 13.06 -10.57
CA HIS A 191 -1.46 13.38 -9.75
C HIS A 191 -1.85 12.20 -8.86
N ARG A 192 -1.12 12.02 -7.78
CA ARG A 192 -1.27 10.93 -6.81
C ARG A 192 -1.11 11.43 -5.37
N GLY A 193 -1.36 10.56 -4.39
CA GLY A 193 -1.12 10.83 -2.98
C GLY A 193 -1.85 12.08 -2.47
N CYS A 194 -1.18 12.90 -1.69
CA CYS A 194 -1.77 14.13 -1.14
C CYS A 194 -2.29 15.09 -2.21
N ARG A 195 -1.68 15.11 -3.41
CA ARG A 195 -2.14 15.95 -4.53
C ARG A 195 -3.55 15.56 -4.96
N LEU A 196 -3.82 14.26 -5.04
CA LEU A 196 -5.16 13.74 -5.28
C LEU A 196 -6.11 14.08 -4.12
N GLY A 197 -5.65 13.92 -2.88
CA GLY A 197 -6.43 14.28 -1.68
C GLY A 197 -6.80 15.75 -1.60
N ILE A 198 -5.95 16.65 -2.12
CA ILE A 198 -6.21 18.10 -2.18
C ILE A 198 -7.22 18.44 -3.29
N THR A 199 -7.07 17.86 -4.47
CA THR A 199 -7.92 18.17 -5.62
C THR A 199 -9.25 17.43 -5.61
N GLN A 200 -9.32 16.27 -4.97
CA GLN A 200 -10.51 15.42 -4.81
C GLN A 200 -10.67 14.98 -3.36
N PRO A 201 -10.91 15.90 -2.43
CA PRO A 201 -10.91 15.62 -0.98
C PRO A 201 -11.96 14.60 -0.55
N GLU A 202 -13.01 14.40 -1.34
CA GLU A 202 -14.09 13.45 -1.04
C GLU A 202 -13.58 11.99 -1.01
N ILE A 203 -12.50 11.67 -1.72
CA ILE A 203 -11.88 10.34 -1.68
C ILE A 203 -11.25 10.10 -0.31
N TYR A 204 -10.43 11.02 0.18
CA TYR A 204 -9.78 10.90 1.49
C TYR A 204 -10.80 10.99 2.63
N LYS A 205 -11.82 11.85 2.50
CA LYS A 205 -12.93 11.90 3.47
C LYS A 205 -13.67 10.56 3.55
N MET A 206 -13.96 9.94 2.41
CA MET A 206 -14.60 8.62 2.35
C MET A 206 -13.76 7.55 3.04
N GLN A 207 -12.44 7.51 2.78
CA GLN A 207 -11.54 6.55 3.42
C GLN A 207 -11.47 6.73 4.94
N VAL A 208 -11.29 7.96 5.40
CA VAL A 208 -11.28 8.29 6.83
C VAL A 208 -12.64 7.99 7.48
N GLU A 209 -13.73 8.26 6.78
CA GLU A 209 -15.08 7.89 7.25
C GLU A 209 -15.21 6.38 7.46
N ALA A 210 -14.71 5.55 6.53
CA ALA A 210 -14.71 4.10 6.67
C ALA A 210 -13.90 3.63 7.88
N VAL A 211 -12.70 4.19 8.06
CA VAL A 211 -11.82 3.89 9.21
C VAL A 211 -12.53 4.22 10.53
N PHE A 212 -13.02 5.45 10.66
CA PHE A 212 -13.57 5.89 11.95
C PHE A 212 -14.96 5.33 12.25
N LYS A 213 -15.81 5.04 11.26
CA LYS A 213 -17.06 4.31 11.48
C LYS A 213 -16.79 2.90 12.03
N SER A 214 -15.81 2.21 11.47
CA SER A 214 -15.41 0.87 11.95
C SER A 214 -14.83 0.94 13.34
N ALA A 215 -13.96 1.89 13.61
CA ALA A 215 -13.33 2.08 14.92
C ALA A 215 -14.35 2.48 16.00
N ILE A 216 -15.28 3.39 15.71
CA ILE A 216 -16.36 3.79 16.62
C ILE A 216 -17.24 2.59 16.97
N LYS A 217 -17.64 1.80 15.95
CA LYS A 217 -18.48 0.62 16.17
C LYS A 217 -17.78 -0.39 17.09
N LEU A 218 -16.51 -0.70 16.85
CA LEU A 218 -15.73 -1.60 17.70
C LEU A 218 -15.52 -1.04 19.12
N SER A 219 -15.29 0.25 19.24
CA SER A 219 -15.20 0.91 20.55
C SER A 219 -16.50 0.77 21.36
N GLN A 220 -17.65 0.90 20.70
CA GLN A 220 -18.97 0.65 21.33
C GLN A 220 -19.19 -0.82 21.73
N GLU A 221 -18.52 -1.75 21.03
CA GLU A 221 -18.48 -3.18 21.38
C GLU A 221 -17.45 -3.51 22.49
N GLY A 222 -16.74 -2.49 23.01
CA GLY A 222 -15.79 -2.63 24.12
C GLY A 222 -14.35 -2.95 23.71
N LEU A 223 -14.03 -2.84 22.42
CA LEU A 223 -12.68 -3.06 21.90
C LEU A 223 -11.89 -1.73 21.86
N THR A 224 -10.63 -1.76 22.29
CA THR A 224 -9.72 -0.63 22.10
C THR A 224 -9.19 -0.64 20.66
N VAL A 225 -9.33 0.48 19.97
CA VAL A 225 -8.85 0.64 18.59
C VAL A 225 -7.91 1.84 18.52
N LYS A 226 -6.78 1.69 17.82
CA LYS A 226 -5.75 2.74 17.67
C LYS A 226 -5.46 2.98 16.18
N PRO A 227 -6.32 3.75 15.49
CA PRO A 227 -6.09 4.11 14.10
C PRO A 227 -5.02 5.20 13.98
N GLU A 228 -4.07 4.99 13.09
CA GLU A 228 -3.06 5.96 12.71
C GLU A 228 -3.22 6.23 11.20
N ILE A 229 -3.55 7.46 10.83
CA ILE A 229 -3.77 7.85 9.43
C ILE A 229 -2.47 8.39 8.86
N MET A 230 -2.05 7.87 7.70
CA MET A 230 -0.83 8.31 7.02
C MET A 230 -1.16 8.95 5.69
N ILE A 231 -0.74 10.20 5.52
CA ILE A 231 -0.89 10.97 4.29
C ILE A 231 0.36 10.76 3.44
N PRO A 232 0.24 10.15 2.23
CA PRO A 232 1.39 9.90 1.37
C PRO A 232 1.82 11.13 0.57
N LEU A 233 3.07 11.16 0.13
CA LEU A 233 3.62 12.06 -0.88
C LEU A 233 3.62 13.55 -0.51
N ILE A 234 3.70 13.87 0.75
CA ILE A 234 3.81 15.26 1.22
C ILE A 234 5.18 15.84 0.88
N ALA A 235 5.20 17.00 0.25
CA ALA A 235 6.40 17.77 -0.07
C ALA A 235 6.49 19.09 0.70
N ASP A 236 5.37 19.64 1.17
CA ASP A 236 5.28 20.94 1.80
C ASP A 236 4.37 20.91 3.03
N LYS A 237 4.69 21.75 4.03
CA LYS A 237 3.86 21.90 5.23
C LYS A 237 2.43 22.31 4.87
N ALA A 238 2.24 23.19 3.89
CA ALA A 238 0.92 23.65 3.49
C ALA A 238 0.04 22.54 2.88
N GLU A 239 0.64 21.54 2.22
CA GLU A 239 -0.09 20.34 1.76
C GLU A 239 -0.60 19.53 2.96
N LEU A 240 0.30 19.29 3.95
CA LEU A 240 -0.06 18.56 5.17
C LEU A 240 -1.16 19.27 5.95
N ASP A 241 -1.00 20.58 6.19
CA ASP A 241 -1.98 21.41 6.89
C ASP A 241 -3.34 21.39 6.20
N SER A 242 -3.36 21.51 4.89
CA SER A 242 -4.59 21.49 4.09
C SER A 242 -5.32 20.16 4.25
N VAL A 243 -4.61 19.04 4.05
CA VAL A 243 -5.21 17.71 4.15
C VAL A 243 -5.62 17.38 5.59
N LYS A 244 -4.74 17.57 6.56
CA LYS A 244 -5.00 17.29 7.98
C LYS A 244 -6.22 18.06 8.47
N SER A 245 -6.34 19.35 8.09
CA SER A 245 -7.45 20.20 8.52
C SER A 245 -8.82 19.66 8.12
N PHE A 246 -9.02 19.32 6.84
CA PHE A 246 -10.32 18.81 6.41
C PHE A 246 -10.59 17.39 6.93
N LEU A 247 -9.56 16.56 7.14
CA LEU A 247 -9.72 15.24 7.75
C LEU A 247 -10.19 15.36 9.21
N ILE A 248 -9.54 16.19 10.01
CA ILE A 248 -9.92 16.41 11.40
C ILE A 248 -11.35 16.96 11.49
N GLN A 249 -11.72 17.91 10.63
CA GLN A 249 -13.09 18.43 10.59
C GLN A 249 -14.11 17.32 10.28
N HIS A 250 -13.78 16.44 9.35
CA HIS A 250 -14.64 15.32 8.97
C HIS A 250 -14.75 14.28 10.10
N ILE A 251 -13.64 13.90 10.73
CA ILE A 251 -13.60 13.00 11.89
C ILE A 251 -14.44 13.57 13.05
N ASN A 252 -14.23 14.83 13.42
CA ASN A 252 -14.98 15.47 14.49
C ASN A 252 -16.49 15.53 14.19
N LYS A 253 -16.87 15.67 12.92
CA LYS A 253 -18.27 15.60 12.51
C LYS A 253 -18.85 14.19 12.72
N LEU A 254 -18.09 13.13 12.43
CA LEU A 254 -18.54 11.76 12.65
C LEU A 254 -18.80 11.48 14.13
N PHE A 255 -17.86 11.83 15.01
CA PHE A 255 -18.03 11.66 16.46
C PHE A 255 -19.24 12.43 16.99
N ARG A 256 -19.40 13.70 16.59
CA ARG A 256 -20.56 14.52 16.99
C ARG A 256 -21.90 13.92 16.56
N HIS A 257 -21.97 13.34 15.33
CA HIS A 257 -23.18 12.69 14.84
C HIS A 257 -23.55 11.44 15.67
N GLN A 258 -22.56 10.78 16.28
CA GLN A 258 -22.75 9.63 17.15
C GLN A 258 -22.94 10.01 18.63
N GLY A 259 -22.85 11.30 18.96
CA GLY A 259 -22.92 11.76 20.35
C GLY A 259 -21.75 11.29 21.21
N LEU A 260 -20.57 11.06 20.61
CA LEU A 260 -19.39 10.52 21.26
C LEU A 260 -18.26 11.57 21.30
N GLU A 261 -17.42 11.47 22.34
CA GLU A 261 -16.13 12.15 22.37
C GLU A 261 -15.11 11.37 21.54
N PRO A 262 -14.20 12.06 20.82
CA PRO A 262 -13.14 11.38 20.07
C PRO A 262 -12.20 10.57 20.97
N PHE A 263 -11.96 9.32 20.63
CA PHE A 263 -10.86 8.56 21.21
C PHE A 263 -9.52 8.95 20.55
N PRO A 264 -8.36 8.64 21.19
CA PRO A 264 -7.05 8.98 20.63
C PRO A 264 -6.81 8.36 19.25
N TYR A 265 -6.32 9.15 18.33
CA TYR A 265 -5.84 8.76 17.01
C TYR A 265 -4.69 9.67 16.59
N GLU A 266 -3.92 9.25 15.59
CA GLU A 266 -2.79 10.02 15.07
C GLU A 266 -2.94 10.26 13.56
N ILE A 267 -2.47 11.42 13.08
CA ILE A 267 -2.37 11.74 11.67
C ILE A 267 -0.94 12.16 11.36
N GLY A 268 -0.23 11.30 10.66
CA GLY A 268 1.15 11.53 10.25
C GLY A 268 1.31 11.51 8.74
N THR A 269 2.56 11.52 8.31
CA THR A 269 2.91 11.51 6.88
C THR A 269 4.04 10.54 6.56
N MET A 270 4.12 10.15 5.28
CA MET A 270 5.26 9.43 4.75
C MET A 270 6.31 10.41 4.24
N ILE A 271 7.52 10.28 4.75
CA ILE A 271 8.71 11.00 4.25
C ILE A 271 9.31 10.14 3.14
N GLU A 272 9.07 10.53 1.91
CA GLU A 272 9.43 9.77 0.71
C GLU A 272 9.88 10.64 -0.46
N LEU A 273 9.88 11.97 -0.27
CA LEU A 273 10.41 12.94 -1.21
C LEU A 273 11.63 13.65 -0.59
N PRO A 274 12.72 13.89 -1.35
CA PRO A 274 13.88 14.61 -0.84
C PRO A 274 13.53 15.98 -0.24
N ARG A 275 12.56 16.70 -0.84
CA ARG A 275 12.11 17.98 -0.30
C ARG A 275 11.49 17.83 1.09
N ALA A 276 10.72 16.76 1.33
CA ALA A 276 10.11 16.50 2.65
C ALA A 276 11.19 16.28 3.71
N CYS A 277 12.28 15.60 3.37
CA CYS A 277 13.43 15.43 4.27
C CYS A 277 14.05 16.78 4.65
N LEU A 278 14.25 17.67 3.66
CA LEU A 278 14.87 18.98 3.86
C LEU A 278 14.02 19.96 4.70
N VAL A 279 12.72 19.77 4.76
CA VAL A 279 11.78 20.60 5.55
C VAL A 279 11.10 19.81 6.66
N ALA A 280 11.71 18.71 7.10
CA ALA A 280 11.13 17.79 8.08
C ALA A 280 10.81 18.47 9.43
N ASP A 281 11.62 19.46 9.83
CA ASP A 281 11.38 20.30 11.01
C ASP A 281 10.05 21.08 10.94
N GLN A 282 9.67 21.54 9.74
CA GLN A 282 8.39 22.22 9.52
C GLN A 282 7.23 21.22 9.50
N LEU A 283 7.43 20.05 8.87
CA LEU A 283 6.42 19.00 8.84
C LEU A 283 6.15 18.42 10.24
N ALA A 284 7.19 18.29 11.08
CA ALA A 284 7.09 17.79 12.44
C ALA A 284 6.25 18.69 13.39
N GLN A 285 6.00 19.93 13.02
CA GLN A 285 5.10 20.80 13.79
C GLN A 285 3.64 20.38 13.67
N GLU A 286 3.29 19.66 12.60
CA GLU A 286 1.92 19.26 12.29
C GLU A 286 1.73 17.74 12.31
N ALA A 287 2.72 16.95 11.92
CA ALA A 287 2.61 15.51 11.86
C ALA A 287 2.75 14.88 13.26
N ASP A 288 1.85 13.97 13.60
CA ASP A 288 1.93 13.23 14.85
C ASP A 288 3.00 12.11 14.78
N PHE A 289 3.34 11.67 13.59
CA PHE A 289 4.43 10.71 13.32
C PHE A 289 4.95 10.84 11.88
N PHE A 290 6.16 10.33 11.65
CA PHE A 290 6.74 10.11 10.33
C PHE A 290 6.87 8.61 10.03
N SER A 291 6.63 8.24 8.78
CA SER A 291 7.01 6.96 8.19
C SER A 291 7.95 7.22 7.01
N PHE A 292 8.91 6.34 6.76
CA PHE A 292 9.87 6.53 5.68
C PHE A 292 9.56 5.62 4.49
N GLY A 293 9.22 6.23 3.34
CA GLY A 293 9.02 5.54 2.06
C GLY A 293 10.35 5.40 1.33
N THR A 294 11.22 4.51 1.81
CA THR A 294 12.60 4.37 1.30
C THR A 294 12.66 4.03 -0.18
N ASN A 295 11.67 3.35 -0.74
CA ASN A 295 11.61 3.05 -2.16
C ASN A 295 11.48 4.33 -3.01
N ASP A 296 10.48 5.15 -2.73
CA ASP A 296 10.23 6.40 -3.46
C ASP A 296 11.35 7.42 -3.18
N LEU A 297 11.83 7.49 -1.94
CA LEU A 297 12.96 8.35 -1.59
C LEU A 297 14.23 7.96 -2.35
N THR A 298 14.54 6.67 -2.48
CA THR A 298 15.68 6.18 -3.26
C THR A 298 15.51 6.53 -4.74
N GLN A 299 14.34 6.29 -5.32
CA GLN A 299 14.06 6.63 -6.72
C GLN A 299 14.28 8.13 -7.00
N MET A 300 13.76 8.98 -6.13
CA MET A 300 13.88 10.43 -6.30
C MET A 300 15.31 10.96 -6.06
N THR A 301 16.03 10.37 -5.12
CA THR A 301 17.40 10.79 -4.77
C THR A 301 18.39 10.40 -5.84
N TYR A 302 18.30 9.18 -6.37
CA TYR A 302 19.17 8.72 -7.47
C TYR A 302 18.69 9.14 -8.85
N GLY A 303 17.40 9.49 -9.01
CA GLY A 303 16.79 9.65 -10.33
C GLY A 303 16.68 8.31 -11.07
N PHE A 304 16.61 7.18 -10.36
CA PHE A 304 16.47 5.83 -10.92
C PHE A 304 15.02 5.35 -10.82
N SER A 305 14.52 4.75 -11.89
CA SER A 305 13.28 3.99 -11.83
C SER A 305 13.56 2.59 -11.28
N ARG A 306 12.83 2.19 -10.23
CA ARG A 306 12.92 0.84 -9.68
C ARG A 306 12.61 -0.23 -10.72
N ASP A 307 11.66 0.06 -11.60
CA ASP A 307 11.19 -0.89 -12.62
C ASP A 307 12.17 -1.01 -13.79
N ASP A 308 12.95 0.05 -14.05
CA ASP A 308 13.89 0.10 -15.18
C ASP A 308 15.36 -0.12 -14.81
N ILE A 309 15.71 -0.04 -13.54
CA ILE A 309 17.11 -0.14 -13.07
C ILE A 309 17.79 -1.45 -13.51
N GLY A 310 17.04 -2.53 -13.68
CA GLY A 310 17.53 -3.81 -14.14
C GLY A 310 18.27 -3.75 -15.48
N LYS A 311 18.02 -2.73 -16.31
CA LYS A 311 18.65 -2.52 -17.60
C LYS A 311 20.13 -2.12 -17.50
N PHE A 312 20.57 -1.53 -16.38
CA PHE A 312 21.93 -0.99 -16.23
C PHE A 312 22.63 -1.32 -14.91
N ILE A 313 21.92 -1.72 -13.85
CA ILE A 313 22.52 -1.95 -12.52
C ILE A 313 23.59 -3.06 -12.55
N GLY A 314 23.45 -4.07 -13.42
CA GLY A 314 24.46 -5.11 -13.62
C GLY A 314 25.81 -4.52 -14.05
N HIS A 315 25.79 -3.63 -15.02
CA HIS A 315 27.00 -2.96 -15.53
C HIS A 315 27.62 -2.02 -14.48
N TYR A 316 26.78 -1.36 -13.64
CA TYR A 316 27.26 -0.51 -12.55
C TYR A 316 28.00 -1.32 -11.49
N LYS A 317 27.50 -2.54 -11.19
CA LYS A 317 28.18 -3.48 -10.27
C LYS A 317 29.48 -4.01 -10.86
N GLU A 318 29.47 -4.44 -12.13
CA GLU A 318 30.67 -4.92 -12.82
C GLU A 318 31.79 -3.87 -12.90
N LYS A 319 31.42 -2.62 -13.02
CA LYS A 319 32.38 -1.47 -13.06
C LYS A 319 32.68 -0.89 -11.69
N GLU A 320 32.16 -1.48 -10.63
CA GLU A 320 32.34 -1.00 -9.25
C GLU A 320 31.88 0.45 -9.02
N ILE A 321 30.91 0.95 -9.83
CA ILE A 321 30.32 2.28 -9.68
C ILE A 321 29.39 2.28 -8.46
N LEU A 322 28.56 1.23 -8.33
CA LEU A 322 27.73 0.98 -7.16
C LEU A 322 28.03 -0.43 -6.64
N PRO A 323 28.43 -0.58 -5.38
CA PRO A 323 28.77 -1.89 -4.82
C PRO A 323 27.55 -2.79 -4.62
N PHE A 324 26.36 -2.19 -4.48
CA PHE A 324 25.09 -2.89 -4.26
C PHE A 324 23.94 -2.17 -4.99
N ASP A 325 22.82 -2.85 -5.07
CA ASP A 325 21.58 -2.29 -5.60
C ASP A 325 20.92 -1.42 -4.48
N PRO A 326 20.73 -0.12 -4.72
CA PRO A 326 20.19 0.80 -3.72
C PRO A 326 18.73 0.51 -3.33
N PHE A 327 18.03 -0.34 -4.09
CA PHE A 327 16.68 -0.83 -3.74
C PHE A 327 16.70 -2.09 -2.87
N GLN A 328 17.81 -2.80 -2.81
CA GLN A 328 17.99 -3.97 -1.93
C GLN A 328 18.57 -3.60 -0.57
N SER A 329 19.39 -2.55 -0.53
CA SER A 329 20.01 -2.05 0.70
C SER A 329 20.00 -0.52 0.67
N VAL A 330 19.61 0.10 1.80
CA VAL A 330 19.56 1.56 1.90
C VAL A 330 20.94 2.16 1.70
N ASP A 331 21.04 3.12 0.78
CA ASP A 331 22.22 3.93 0.58
C ASP A 331 22.41 4.87 1.79
N GLN A 332 23.41 4.59 2.60
CA GLN A 332 23.68 5.35 3.82
C GLN A 332 24.18 6.76 3.54
N ALA A 333 24.93 6.96 2.46
CA ALA A 333 25.59 8.21 2.16
C ALA A 333 24.67 9.28 1.55
N GLY A 334 23.63 8.86 0.85
CA GLY A 334 22.68 9.78 0.20
C GLY A 334 21.30 9.69 0.84
N VAL A 335 20.61 8.57 0.65
CA VAL A 335 19.25 8.36 1.17
C VAL A 335 19.23 8.36 2.71
N GLY A 336 20.22 7.74 3.34
CA GLY A 336 20.36 7.70 4.79
C GLY A 336 20.55 9.08 5.41
N GLU A 337 21.35 9.94 4.78
CA GLU A 337 21.56 11.32 5.23
C GLU A 337 20.28 12.19 5.11
N LEU A 338 19.41 11.86 4.16
CA LEU A 338 18.11 12.53 4.04
C LEU A 338 17.11 12.06 5.10
N MET A 339 17.23 10.83 5.59
CA MET A 339 16.37 10.27 6.63
C MET A 339 16.76 10.74 8.02
#